data_92ac1c510b9c7ea3309da1a546d8cfa0
#
_entry.id   92ac1c510b9c7ea3309da1a546d8cfa0
#
_cell.length_a   1.000
_cell.length_b   1.000
_cell.length_c   1.000
_cell.angle_alpha   90.00
_cell.angle_beta   90.00
_cell.angle_gamma   90.00
#
_symmetry.space_group_name_H-M   'P 1'
#
loop_
_entity.id
_entity.type
_entity.pdbx_description
1 polymer ?
#
loop_
_entity_poly.entity_id
_entity_poly.type
_entity_poly.pdbx_seq_one_letter_code
_entity_poly.pdbx_strand_id
1 'polypeptide(L)'
;MTTAAPWDRSRILDSILDHIGGTPMVRINRIGQEEGLECELVAKCEFFNAGGSVKDRIGHRMVAGGEKDGILQPGSTIIEPTSGNTGIGLALAAAVKGYRAIITLPEKMSQEKVDVLKALGAEIIRTPTEAAWDSPDSHIGVAKRLNKEIPNSWIPDQYSNTNNPEAHYYGTAEEIYAQCGGKIDMLVASVGTGGTIAGIGKRLKELIPDIHIVGVDPNGSILALPEALNAEGIHSYQVEGIGYDFVPDVLDRQYVDKWIKTDDKESFLMARRLIRSEGLLCGGSCGAAMVGAIRAAKSLKKGQRCVVLLADSIRNYMTKFLNDEWMKKMGFIDDKTKKEEETKKLQWGGATIRDLGLQPAITVPQTTSVKAAIELMQSKGFDQLPVTSSSDSRSLVGLVTLGGLLAKLASGRAKITDEVQAGMYVFNKITKFSEVTVNTPLESLSKFFESNSSAIVTDKSPDGELQVVSVVTKVDLLGFLVKKTPVH
;
A
#
# COMPACT_ATOMS: atom_id res chain seq x y z
N MET A 1 -13.40 19.72 38.41
CA MET A 1 -13.46 18.63 37.44
C MET A 1 -12.07 18.54 36.83
N THR A 2 -11.31 17.53 37.14
CA THR A 2 -10.02 17.26 36.52
C THR A 2 -10.33 16.89 35.08
N THR A 3 -10.04 17.77 34.12
CA THR A 3 -10.09 17.44 32.71
C THR A 3 -9.06 16.33 32.51
N ALA A 4 -9.54 15.11 32.34
CA ALA A 4 -8.67 14.00 31.89
C ALA A 4 -7.92 14.45 30.64
N ALA A 5 -6.62 14.11 30.56
CA ALA A 5 -5.85 14.43 29.38
C ALA A 5 -6.57 13.91 28.14
N PRO A 6 -6.60 14.65 27.01
CA PRO A 6 -7.35 14.28 25.82
C PRO A 6 -7.06 12.86 25.29
N TRP A 7 -5.97 12.24 25.73
CA TRP A 7 -5.52 10.88 25.38
C TRP A 7 -5.69 9.84 26.48
N ASP A 8 -6.53 10.11 27.51
CA ASP A 8 -6.87 9.09 28.52
C ASP A 8 -7.73 7.99 27.88
N ARG A 9 -7.16 6.83 27.72
CA ARG A 9 -7.80 5.64 27.13
C ARG A 9 -8.44 4.70 28.17
N SER A 10 -8.50 5.12 29.42
CA SER A 10 -9.10 4.33 30.49
C SER A 10 -10.64 4.41 30.54
N ARG A 11 -11.25 5.26 29.69
CA ARG A 11 -12.69 5.50 29.63
C ARG A 11 -13.33 4.96 28.36
N ILE A 12 -14.64 4.74 28.40
CA ILE A 12 -15.44 4.51 27.18
C ILE A 12 -15.53 5.85 26.42
N LEU A 13 -15.20 5.82 25.13
CA LEU A 13 -15.30 6.98 24.24
C LEU A 13 -16.74 7.11 23.73
N ASP A 14 -17.26 8.31 23.63
CA ASP A 14 -18.61 8.58 23.11
C ASP A 14 -18.66 8.38 21.58
N SER A 15 -17.54 8.56 20.92
CA SER A 15 -17.41 8.41 19.45
C SER A 15 -16.02 7.94 19.08
N ILE A 16 -15.89 7.28 17.93
CA ILE A 16 -14.59 6.96 17.35
C ILE A 16 -13.77 8.23 17.03
N LEU A 17 -14.43 9.36 16.84
CA LEU A 17 -13.75 10.65 16.61
C LEU A 17 -12.95 11.11 17.85
N ASP A 18 -13.35 10.70 19.05
CA ASP A 18 -12.62 10.97 20.30
C ASP A 18 -11.32 10.15 20.39
N HIS A 19 -11.13 9.17 19.52
CA HIS A 19 -9.89 8.40 19.40
C HIS A 19 -8.84 9.10 18.53
N ILE A 20 -9.21 10.18 17.82
CA ILE A 20 -8.28 10.95 16.98
C ILE A 20 -7.36 11.76 17.90
N GLY A 21 -6.06 11.61 17.69
CA GLY A 21 -5.04 12.18 18.54
C GLY A 21 -4.60 11.24 19.67
N GLY A 22 -3.79 11.75 20.60
CA GLY A 22 -3.18 10.93 21.66
C GLY A 22 -2.34 9.78 21.10
N THR A 23 -1.80 9.93 19.92
CA THR A 23 -1.02 8.88 19.25
C THR A 23 0.27 8.59 20.01
N PRO A 24 0.74 7.33 20.01
CA PRO A 24 1.93 6.97 20.77
C PRO A 24 3.21 7.55 20.16
N MET A 25 4.21 7.77 21.02
CA MET A 25 5.60 7.94 20.64
C MET A 25 6.38 6.67 20.94
N VAL A 26 7.23 6.26 19.99
CA VAL A 26 8.01 5.01 20.07
C VAL A 26 9.48 5.31 19.80
N ARG A 27 10.38 4.76 20.64
CA ARG A 27 11.83 4.83 20.37
C ARG A 27 12.21 3.98 19.18
N ILE A 28 13.05 4.53 18.31
CA ILE A 28 13.66 3.83 17.19
C ILE A 28 15.01 3.29 17.69
N ASN A 29 15.05 2.01 18.03
CA ASN A 29 16.19 1.43 18.73
C ASN A 29 17.25 0.86 17.79
N ARG A 30 16.85 0.09 16.79
CA ARG A 30 17.77 -0.64 15.90
C ARG A 30 18.32 0.24 14.79
N ILE A 31 17.42 0.93 14.09
CA ILE A 31 17.81 1.77 12.94
C ILE A 31 18.76 2.87 13.41
N GLY A 32 18.47 3.54 14.55
CA GLY A 32 19.35 4.58 15.07
C GLY A 32 20.77 4.09 15.36
N GLN A 33 20.91 2.91 15.94
CA GLN A 33 22.21 2.27 16.21
C GLN A 33 22.92 1.85 14.92
N GLU A 34 22.21 1.20 14.00
CA GLU A 34 22.76 0.75 12.71
C GLU A 34 23.24 1.92 11.85
N GLU A 35 22.63 3.11 11.99
CA GLU A 35 23.03 4.35 11.30
C GLU A 35 24.10 5.16 12.06
N GLY A 36 24.52 4.68 13.24
CA GLY A 36 25.54 5.35 14.05
C GLY A 36 25.09 6.67 14.67
N LEU A 37 23.80 6.84 14.94
CA LEU A 37 23.29 8.06 15.58
C LEU A 37 23.62 8.06 17.07
N GLU A 38 24.12 9.18 17.57
CA GLU A 38 24.40 9.37 18.99
C GLU A 38 23.19 9.85 19.80
N CYS A 39 22.24 10.52 19.14
CA CYS A 39 21.04 11.06 19.74
C CYS A 39 19.96 10.02 19.94
N GLU A 40 18.97 10.33 20.78
CA GLU A 40 17.74 9.56 20.87
C GLU A 40 16.83 9.86 19.68
N LEU A 41 16.46 8.82 18.93
CA LEU A 41 15.52 8.92 17.81
C LEU A 41 14.17 8.35 18.25
N VAL A 42 13.10 9.15 18.11
CA VAL A 42 11.74 8.75 18.49
C VAL A 42 10.75 9.06 17.37
N ALA A 43 9.76 8.19 17.21
CA ALA A 43 8.73 8.30 16.18
C ALA A 43 7.38 8.71 16.80
N LYS A 44 6.75 9.75 16.29
CA LYS A 44 5.33 10.07 16.53
C LYS A 44 4.47 9.28 15.54
N CYS A 45 3.74 8.27 16.03
CA CYS A 45 3.08 7.26 15.19
C CYS A 45 1.64 7.66 14.87
N GLU A 46 1.45 8.53 13.88
CA GLU A 46 0.14 9.04 13.47
C GLU A 46 -0.76 8.00 12.77
N PHE A 47 -0.21 6.86 12.37
CA PHE A 47 -0.99 5.73 11.84
C PHE A 47 -1.86 5.01 12.87
N PHE A 48 -1.79 5.40 14.16
CA PHE A 48 -2.69 4.93 15.22
C PHE A 48 -3.94 5.80 15.37
N ASN A 49 -4.12 6.84 14.60
CA ASN A 49 -5.40 7.51 14.52
C ASN A 49 -6.50 6.59 13.99
N ALA A 50 -7.75 6.91 14.25
CA ALA A 50 -8.91 6.06 13.95
C ALA A 50 -9.04 5.67 12.46
N GLY A 51 -8.80 6.59 11.54
CA GLY A 51 -8.77 6.34 10.09
C GLY A 51 -7.37 5.94 9.56
N GLY A 52 -6.37 5.85 10.45
CA GLY A 52 -5.04 5.36 10.14
C GLY A 52 -4.05 6.39 9.61
N SER A 53 -4.28 7.68 9.80
CA SER A 53 -3.34 8.71 9.36
C SER A 53 -3.39 10.02 10.16
N VAL A 54 -2.36 10.84 9.98
CA VAL A 54 -2.28 12.22 10.49
C VAL A 54 -3.43 13.10 9.99
N LYS A 55 -4.06 12.75 8.87
CA LYS A 55 -5.13 13.51 8.24
C LYS A 55 -6.48 13.39 8.97
N ASP A 56 -6.63 12.42 9.84
CA ASP A 56 -7.83 12.30 10.68
C ASP A 56 -7.98 13.54 11.56
N ARG A 57 -6.87 14.09 12.05
CA ARG A 57 -6.85 15.30 12.87
C ARG A 57 -7.43 16.50 12.13
N ILE A 58 -6.96 16.72 10.91
CA ILE A 58 -7.45 17.86 10.11
C ILE A 58 -8.87 17.63 9.61
N GLY A 59 -9.23 16.39 9.21
CA GLY A 59 -10.59 16.05 8.79
C GLY A 59 -11.59 16.30 9.89
N HIS A 60 -11.33 15.84 11.11
CA HIS A 60 -12.19 16.10 12.26
C HIS A 60 -12.27 17.60 12.59
N ARG A 61 -11.13 18.31 12.64
CA ARG A 61 -11.12 19.73 13.00
C ARG A 61 -11.78 20.62 11.95
N MET A 62 -11.58 20.36 10.66
CA MET A 62 -12.24 21.10 9.58
C MET A 62 -13.78 20.95 9.66
N VAL A 63 -14.26 19.72 9.88
CA VAL A 63 -15.70 19.46 10.04
C VAL A 63 -16.24 20.19 11.27
N ALA A 64 -15.58 20.08 12.42
CA ALA A 64 -15.98 20.78 13.64
C ALA A 64 -15.94 22.32 13.47
N GLY A 65 -14.95 22.84 12.74
CA GLY A 65 -14.88 24.26 12.36
C GLY A 65 -16.05 24.69 11.50
N GLY A 66 -16.35 23.94 10.43
CA GLY A 66 -17.48 24.21 9.56
C GLY A 66 -18.85 24.20 10.28
N GLU A 67 -19.02 23.29 11.25
CA GLU A 67 -20.20 23.27 12.13
C GLU A 67 -20.27 24.51 13.02
N LYS A 68 -19.15 24.85 13.68
CA LYS A 68 -19.06 26.04 14.56
C LYS A 68 -19.36 27.33 13.81
N ASP A 69 -18.89 27.45 12.59
CA ASP A 69 -19.05 28.62 11.75
C ASP A 69 -20.42 28.63 11.01
N GLY A 70 -21.27 27.63 11.22
CA GLY A 70 -22.59 27.49 10.62
C GLY A 70 -22.59 27.18 9.12
N ILE A 71 -21.44 26.80 8.57
CA ILE A 71 -21.26 26.38 7.17
C ILE A 71 -21.83 24.98 6.94
N LEU A 72 -21.53 24.06 7.86
CA LEU A 72 -22.09 22.72 7.86
C LEU A 72 -23.35 22.66 8.72
N GLN A 73 -24.42 22.20 8.11
CA GLN A 73 -25.74 22.01 8.74
C GLN A 73 -26.23 20.57 8.45
N PRO A 74 -27.21 20.05 9.20
CA PRO A 74 -27.80 18.76 8.89
C PRO A 74 -28.21 18.67 7.40
N GLY A 75 -27.76 17.61 6.72
CA GLY A 75 -28.00 17.41 5.29
C GLY A 75 -27.00 18.09 4.35
N SER A 76 -25.98 18.79 4.88
CA SER A 76 -24.89 19.32 4.05
C SER A 76 -24.06 18.22 3.38
N THR A 77 -23.48 18.55 2.22
CA THR A 77 -22.55 17.69 1.49
C THR A 77 -21.12 18.22 1.61
N ILE A 78 -20.21 17.38 2.06
CA ILE A 78 -18.76 17.66 2.10
C ILE A 78 -18.16 17.19 0.79
N ILE A 79 -17.43 18.04 0.07
CA ILE A 79 -16.72 17.71 -1.17
C ILE A 79 -15.25 18.04 -0.96
N GLU A 80 -14.33 17.08 -1.17
CA GLU A 80 -12.89 17.36 -1.02
C GLU A 80 -12.06 16.77 -2.14
N PRO A 81 -11.22 17.59 -2.79
CA PRO A 81 -10.17 17.12 -3.68
C PRO A 81 -8.97 16.66 -2.86
N THR A 82 -8.59 15.36 -2.97
CA THR A 82 -7.53 14.83 -2.12
C THR A 82 -6.82 13.62 -2.72
N SER A 83 -5.60 13.37 -2.25
CA SER A 83 -4.82 12.14 -2.54
C SER A 83 -5.27 10.92 -1.70
N GLY A 84 -6.30 11.05 -0.87
CA GLY A 84 -6.93 9.92 -0.18
C GLY A 84 -6.99 10.02 1.35
N ASN A 85 -5.90 10.25 2.07
CA ASN A 85 -5.91 10.24 3.55
C ASN A 85 -6.81 11.35 4.14
N THR A 86 -6.79 12.56 3.57
CA THR A 86 -7.70 13.64 4.01
C THR A 86 -9.16 13.27 3.73
N GLY A 87 -9.42 12.64 2.57
CA GLY A 87 -10.73 12.11 2.24
C GLY A 87 -11.20 11.07 3.26
N ILE A 88 -10.31 10.17 3.71
CA ILE A 88 -10.63 9.19 4.77
C ILE A 88 -11.00 9.90 6.08
N GLY A 89 -10.21 10.88 6.52
CA GLY A 89 -10.49 11.65 7.74
C GLY A 89 -11.82 12.40 7.67
N LEU A 90 -12.13 13.04 6.53
CA LEU A 90 -13.40 13.71 6.30
C LEU A 90 -14.57 12.72 6.20
N ALA A 91 -14.41 11.63 5.45
CA ALA A 91 -15.46 10.61 5.32
C ALA A 91 -15.74 9.91 6.67
N LEU A 92 -14.72 9.70 7.51
CA LEU A 92 -14.90 9.20 8.87
C LEU A 92 -15.74 10.14 9.72
N ALA A 93 -15.44 11.45 9.70
CA ALA A 93 -16.22 12.46 10.40
C ALA A 93 -17.64 12.56 9.82
N ALA A 94 -17.78 12.52 8.50
CA ALA A 94 -19.07 12.55 7.81
C ALA A 94 -19.94 11.34 8.17
N ALA A 95 -19.38 10.13 8.16
CA ALA A 95 -20.11 8.91 8.51
C ALA A 95 -20.65 8.96 9.94
N VAL A 96 -19.85 9.43 10.90
CA VAL A 96 -20.26 9.54 12.30
C VAL A 96 -21.32 10.63 12.52
N LYS A 97 -21.21 11.76 11.78
CA LYS A 97 -22.08 12.93 11.95
C LYS A 97 -23.28 12.97 10.99
N GLY A 98 -23.39 12.01 10.06
CA GLY A 98 -24.50 11.91 9.13
C GLY A 98 -24.44 12.88 7.94
N TYR A 99 -23.23 13.32 7.54
CA TYR A 99 -23.04 14.13 6.33
C TYR A 99 -22.84 13.25 5.10
N ARG A 100 -23.30 13.73 3.94
CA ARG A 100 -22.89 13.18 2.65
C ARG A 100 -21.46 13.60 2.35
N ALA A 101 -20.64 12.68 1.84
CA ALA A 101 -19.25 12.96 1.46
C ALA A 101 -19.01 12.58 -0.01
N ILE A 102 -18.40 13.48 -0.77
CA ILE A 102 -17.96 13.26 -2.16
C ILE A 102 -16.47 13.54 -2.22
N ILE A 103 -15.67 12.54 -2.65
CA ILE A 103 -14.22 12.66 -2.74
C ILE A 103 -13.79 12.59 -4.21
N THR A 104 -13.08 13.61 -4.66
CA THR A 104 -12.46 13.63 -5.98
C THR A 104 -10.97 13.30 -5.83
N LEU A 105 -10.48 12.27 -6.55
CA LEU A 105 -9.10 11.84 -6.43
C LEU A 105 -8.52 11.31 -7.73
N PRO A 106 -7.19 11.50 -7.99
CA PRO A 106 -6.52 11.01 -9.18
C PRO A 106 -6.54 9.48 -9.28
N GLU A 107 -6.57 8.96 -10.53
CA GLU A 107 -6.60 7.51 -10.79
C GLU A 107 -5.39 6.74 -10.26
N LYS A 108 -4.21 7.38 -10.13
CA LYS A 108 -2.98 6.76 -9.61
C LYS A 108 -3.04 6.36 -8.14
N MET A 109 -4.02 6.87 -7.38
CA MET A 109 -4.11 6.60 -5.95
C MET A 109 -4.43 5.12 -5.67
N SER A 110 -3.93 4.62 -4.55
CA SER A 110 -4.06 3.20 -4.17
C SER A 110 -5.53 2.77 -4.08
N GLN A 111 -5.79 1.52 -4.51
CA GLN A 111 -7.14 0.95 -4.48
C GLN A 111 -7.63 0.79 -3.05
N GLU A 112 -6.74 0.50 -2.11
CA GLU A 112 -7.06 0.36 -0.69
C GLU A 112 -7.72 1.63 -0.11
N LYS A 113 -7.22 2.81 -0.46
CA LYS A 113 -7.84 4.09 -0.03
C LYS A 113 -9.25 4.26 -0.60
N VAL A 114 -9.43 3.88 -1.86
CA VAL A 114 -10.74 3.91 -2.53
C VAL A 114 -11.74 2.99 -1.83
N ASP A 115 -11.30 1.80 -1.46
CA ASP A 115 -12.15 0.80 -0.81
C ASP A 115 -12.54 1.24 0.62
N VAL A 116 -11.62 1.83 1.37
CA VAL A 116 -11.90 2.43 2.69
C VAL A 116 -12.91 3.58 2.57
N LEU A 117 -12.73 4.48 1.61
CA LEU A 117 -13.65 5.59 1.36
C LEU A 117 -15.07 5.10 1.03
N LYS A 118 -15.19 4.09 0.17
CA LYS A 118 -16.47 3.44 -0.15
C LYS A 118 -17.11 2.78 1.07
N ALA A 119 -16.31 2.10 1.89
CA ALA A 119 -16.79 1.48 3.12
C ALA A 119 -17.33 2.51 4.12
N LEU A 120 -16.77 3.72 4.15
CA LEU A 120 -17.26 4.85 4.93
C LEU A 120 -18.49 5.55 4.31
N GLY A 121 -18.99 5.07 3.16
CA GLY A 121 -20.16 5.63 2.48
C GLY A 121 -19.86 6.85 1.60
N ALA A 122 -18.59 7.17 1.35
CA ALA A 122 -18.25 8.29 0.47
C ALA A 122 -18.49 7.94 -1.00
N GLU A 123 -19.01 8.90 -1.75
CA GLU A 123 -19.05 8.87 -3.21
C GLU A 123 -17.68 9.28 -3.77
N ILE A 124 -17.20 8.53 -4.78
CA ILE A 124 -15.85 8.72 -5.31
C ILE A 124 -15.90 9.05 -6.79
N ILE A 125 -15.24 10.15 -7.13
CA ILE A 125 -15.07 10.58 -8.52
C ILE A 125 -13.57 10.50 -8.84
N ARG A 126 -13.21 9.60 -9.77
CA ARG A 126 -11.85 9.44 -10.26
C ARG A 126 -11.56 10.47 -11.34
N THR A 127 -10.37 11.05 -11.32
CA THR A 127 -9.94 12.07 -12.28
C THR A 127 -8.62 11.67 -12.92
N PRO A 128 -8.32 12.14 -14.14
CA PRO A 128 -7.05 11.84 -14.80
C PRO A 128 -5.84 12.22 -13.95
N THR A 129 -4.85 11.33 -13.91
CA THR A 129 -3.62 11.53 -13.10
C THR A 129 -2.78 12.69 -13.63
N GLU A 130 -2.76 12.87 -14.95
CA GLU A 130 -1.91 13.82 -15.68
C GLU A 130 -2.52 15.22 -15.75
N ALA A 131 -3.76 15.41 -15.28
CA ALA A 131 -4.40 16.73 -15.28
C ALA A 131 -3.66 17.67 -14.34
N ALA A 132 -3.20 18.81 -14.85
CA ALA A 132 -2.58 19.87 -14.06
C ALA A 132 -3.57 20.35 -12.97
N TRP A 133 -3.07 20.78 -11.82
CA TRP A 133 -3.89 21.11 -10.66
C TRP A 133 -4.95 22.18 -10.95
N ASP A 134 -4.70 23.11 -11.86
CA ASP A 134 -5.58 24.20 -12.31
C ASP A 134 -6.52 23.81 -13.46
N SER A 135 -6.38 22.61 -14.02
CA SER A 135 -7.24 22.09 -15.08
C SER A 135 -8.68 21.85 -14.57
N PRO A 136 -9.72 22.14 -15.38
CA PRO A 136 -11.11 21.78 -15.06
C PRO A 136 -11.33 20.28 -14.81
N ASP A 137 -10.52 19.42 -15.40
CA ASP A 137 -10.59 17.96 -15.29
C ASP A 137 -9.75 17.40 -14.14
N SER A 138 -8.99 18.25 -13.44
CA SER A 138 -8.27 17.88 -12.24
C SER A 138 -9.23 17.55 -11.10
N HIS A 139 -8.75 16.82 -10.09
CA HIS A 139 -9.55 16.57 -8.89
C HIS A 139 -10.03 17.87 -8.21
N ILE A 140 -9.23 18.94 -8.27
CA ILE A 140 -9.59 20.26 -7.74
C ILE A 140 -10.66 20.93 -8.61
N GLY A 141 -10.49 20.92 -9.93
CA GLY A 141 -11.45 21.49 -10.88
C GLY A 141 -12.82 20.81 -10.79
N VAL A 142 -12.84 19.49 -10.75
CA VAL A 142 -14.06 18.70 -10.59
C VAL A 142 -14.75 18.99 -9.27
N ALA A 143 -14.02 19.06 -8.14
CA ALA A 143 -14.60 19.41 -6.84
C ALA A 143 -15.25 20.80 -6.85
N LYS A 144 -14.57 21.80 -7.42
CA LYS A 144 -15.10 23.17 -7.57
C LYS A 144 -16.38 23.22 -8.41
N ARG A 145 -16.45 22.42 -9.50
CA ARG A 145 -17.65 22.31 -10.33
C ARG A 145 -18.80 21.70 -9.54
N LEU A 146 -18.59 20.58 -8.88
CA LEU A 146 -19.61 19.91 -8.07
C LEU A 146 -20.12 20.79 -6.94
N ASN A 147 -19.27 21.57 -6.30
CA ASN A 147 -19.67 22.49 -5.24
C ASN A 147 -20.60 23.61 -5.74
N LYS A 148 -20.50 23.98 -7.01
CA LYS A 148 -21.43 24.92 -7.64
C LYS A 148 -22.77 24.29 -8.03
N GLU A 149 -22.72 22.99 -8.41
CA GLU A 149 -23.89 22.24 -8.90
C GLU A 149 -24.74 21.64 -7.77
N ILE A 150 -24.11 21.29 -6.64
CA ILE A 150 -24.79 20.63 -5.50
C ILE A 150 -25.17 21.70 -4.45
N PRO A 151 -26.46 21.94 -4.22
CA PRO A 151 -26.88 22.83 -3.16
C PRO A 151 -26.44 22.36 -1.77
N ASN A 152 -26.19 23.30 -0.86
CA ASN A 152 -25.76 22.99 0.52
C ASN A 152 -24.52 22.11 0.58
N SER A 153 -23.58 22.35 -0.34
CA SER A 153 -22.27 21.67 -0.36
C SER A 153 -21.15 22.62 0.04
N TRP A 154 -20.08 22.04 0.60
CA TRP A 154 -18.91 22.77 1.05
C TRP A 154 -17.63 22.01 0.76
N ILE A 155 -16.61 22.75 0.30
CA ILE A 155 -15.25 22.24 0.17
C ILE A 155 -14.45 22.70 1.39
N PRO A 156 -14.02 21.79 2.29
CA PRO A 156 -13.14 22.11 3.41
C PRO A 156 -11.84 22.78 3.00
N ASP A 157 -11.30 22.39 1.86
CA ASP A 157 -10.05 22.87 1.25
C ASP A 157 -8.83 22.76 2.17
N GLN A 158 -8.28 21.59 2.24
CA GLN A 158 -7.08 21.32 3.04
C GLN A 158 -5.87 22.18 2.70
N TYR A 159 -5.87 22.86 1.56
CA TYR A 159 -4.75 23.66 1.06
C TYR A 159 -4.75 25.10 1.59
N SER A 160 -5.92 25.62 1.93
CA SER A 160 -6.08 27.00 2.42
C SER A 160 -6.73 27.13 3.79
N ASN A 161 -7.41 26.07 4.28
CA ASN A 161 -8.15 26.10 5.54
C ASN A 161 -7.22 26.14 6.76
N THR A 162 -7.34 27.19 7.56
CA THR A 162 -6.52 27.40 8.77
C THR A 162 -6.73 26.32 9.84
N ASN A 163 -7.87 25.62 9.84
CA ASN A 163 -8.08 24.46 10.71
C ASN A 163 -7.08 23.31 10.45
N ASN A 164 -6.45 23.26 9.27
CA ASN A 164 -5.40 22.30 8.98
C ASN A 164 -4.16 22.54 9.88
N PRO A 165 -3.40 23.63 9.78
CA PRO A 165 -2.27 23.87 10.68
C PRO A 165 -2.68 23.97 12.16
N GLU A 166 -3.87 24.52 12.47
CA GLU A 166 -4.35 24.62 13.83
C GLU A 166 -4.61 23.25 14.50
N ALA A 167 -5.03 22.23 13.77
CA ALA A 167 -5.16 20.87 14.32
C ALA A 167 -3.82 20.37 14.88
N HIS A 168 -2.72 20.77 14.26
CA HIS A 168 -1.38 20.40 14.66
C HIS A 168 -0.78 21.34 15.70
N TYR A 169 -1.11 22.62 15.64
CA TYR A 169 -0.69 23.60 16.64
C TYR A 169 -1.27 23.29 18.02
N TYR A 170 -2.61 23.12 18.10
CA TYR A 170 -3.30 22.87 19.37
C TYR A 170 -3.34 21.41 19.81
N GLY A 171 -3.01 20.47 18.92
CA GLY A 171 -3.05 19.03 19.20
C GLY A 171 -1.70 18.36 19.11
N THR A 172 -1.24 18.07 17.91
CA THR A 172 -0.03 17.24 17.67
C THR A 172 1.21 17.80 18.35
N ALA A 173 1.43 19.11 18.31
CA ALA A 173 2.56 19.77 18.93
C ALA A 173 2.54 19.63 20.47
N GLU A 174 1.36 19.86 21.07
CA GLU A 174 1.18 19.72 22.53
C GLU A 174 1.41 18.28 22.99
N GLU A 175 0.91 17.30 22.24
CA GLU A 175 1.17 15.89 22.53
C GLU A 175 2.66 15.56 22.47
N ILE A 176 3.36 15.97 21.40
CA ILE A 176 4.80 15.75 21.24
C ILE A 176 5.58 16.40 22.38
N TYR A 177 5.27 17.66 22.71
CA TYR A 177 5.92 18.38 23.78
C TYR A 177 5.75 17.67 25.13
N ALA A 178 4.52 17.27 25.48
CA ALA A 178 4.21 16.57 26.72
C ALA A 178 4.87 15.18 26.77
N GLN A 179 4.77 14.39 25.69
CA GLN A 179 5.35 13.05 25.63
C GLN A 179 6.88 13.05 25.69
N CYS A 180 7.53 14.14 25.26
CA CYS A 180 8.97 14.32 25.37
C CYS A 180 9.41 14.97 26.67
N GLY A 181 8.49 15.38 27.54
CA GLY A 181 8.81 16.14 28.77
C GLY A 181 9.48 17.47 28.46
N GLY A 182 9.10 18.12 27.34
CA GLY A 182 9.64 19.40 26.89
C GLY A 182 11.08 19.36 26.35
N LYS A 183 11.68 18.18 26.17
CA LYS A 183 13.06 18.02 25.69
C LYS A 183 13.09 17.45 24.27
N ILE A 184 13.20 18.35 23.31
CA ILE A 184 13.26 18.03 21.87
C ILE A 184 14.25 18.99 21.23
N ASP A 185 15.24 18.46 20.51
CA ASP A 185 16.24 19.28 19.82
C ASP A 185 15.91 19.41 18.33
N MET A 186 15.22 18.40 17.77
CA MET A 186 14.88 18.36 16.34
C MET A 186 13.55 17.69 16.12
N LEU A 187 12.74 18.24 15.19
CA LEU A 187 11.55 17.58 14.64
C LEU A 187 11.71 17.43 13.13
N VAL A 188 11.39 16.24 12.62
CA VAL A 188 11.43 15.93 11.19
C VAL A 188 10.07 15.44 10.74
N ALA A 189 9.55 16.03 9.68
CA ALA A 189 8.30 15.60 9.05
C ALA A 189 8.38 15.68 7.53
N SER A 190 7.81 14.70 6.85
CA SER A 190 7.56 14.80 5.41
C SER A 190 6.39 15.75 5.14
N VAL A 191 6.49 16.51 4.04
CA VAL A 191 5.62 17.65 3.78
C VAL A 191 4.71 17.37 2.58
N GLY A 192 3.39 17.39 2.82
CA GLY A 192 2.37 17.44 1.79
C GLY A 192 1.73 18.83 1.75
N THR A 193 0.47 18.99 2.20
CA THR A 193 -0.16 20.33 2.28
C THR A 193 0.62 21.33 3.14
N GLY A 194 1.50 20.84 4.01
CA GLY A 194 2.35 21.66 4.86
C GLY A 194 1.72 22.05 6.21
N GLY A 195 0.42 21.88 6.39
CA GLY A 195 -0.24 22.25 7.64
C GLY A 195 0.31 21.55 8.87
N THR A 196 0.73 20.29 8.72
CA THR A 196 1.35 19.51 9.82
C THR A 196 2.64 20.18 10.31
N ILE A 197 3.59 20.42 9.40
CA ILE A 197 4.90 20.98 9.78
C ILE A 197 4.78 22.45 10.20
N ALA A 198 3.91 23.22 9.54
CA ALA A 198 3.68 24.62 9.89
C ALA A 198 3.06 24.74 11.30
N GLY A 199 2.00 23.98 11.59
CA GLY A 199 1.34 24.01 12.90
C GLY A 199 2.25 23.52 14.02
N ILE A 200 2.92 22.38 13.85
CA ILE A 200 3.87 21.83 14.84
C ILE A 200 5.06 22.77 14.99
N GLY A 201 5.67 23.20 13.88
CA GLY A 201 6.85 24.03 13.89
C GLY A 201 6.62 25.36 14.59
N LYS A 202 5.50 26.04 14.27
CA LYS A 202 5.10 27.27 14.97
C LYS A 202 5.01 27.05 16.47
N ARG A 203 4.24 26.04 16.90
CA ARG A 203 4.00 25.82 18.34
C ARG A 203 5.25 25.38 19.08
N LEU A 204 6.03 24.47 18.51
CA LEU A 204 7.24 24.00 19.18
C LEU A 204 8.31 25.09 19.25
N LYS A 205 8.43 25.99 18.28
CA LYS A 205 9.36 27.14 18.35
C LYS A 205 8.94 28.16 19.42
N GLU A 206 7.64 28.31 19.69
CA GLU A 206 7.17 29.10 20.83
C GLU A 206 7.52 28.48 22.18
N LEU A 207 7.48 27.13 22.28
CA LEU A 207 7.77 26.40 23.52
C LEU A 207 9.26 26.13 23.73
N ILE A 208 10.00 25.93 22.63
CA ILE A 208 11.41 25.58 22.61
C ILE A 208 12.06 26.40 21.48
N PRO A 209 12.51 27.63 21.74
CA PRO A 209 13.02 28.56 20.70
C PRO A 209 14.15 27.99 19.83
N ASP A 210 15.00 27.12 20.42
CA ASP A 210 16.20 26.55 19.76
C ASP A 210 15.92 25.23 19.02
N ILE A 211 14.66 24.79 18.92
CA ILE A 211 14.32 23.56 18.21
C ILE A 211 14.58 23.69 16.70
N HIS A 212 15.17 22.65 16.12
CA HIS A 212 15.35 22.55 14.67
C HIS A 212 14.18 21.81 14.03
N ILE A 213 13.48 22.46 13.09
CA ILE A 213 12.40 21.89 12.30
C ILE A 213 12.91 21.55 10.90
N VAL A 214 12.80 20.27 10.52
CA VAL A 214 13.29 19.76 9.24
C VAL A 214 12.13 19.25 8.40
N GLY A 215 11.95 19.84 7.22
CA GLY A 215 11.00 19.41 6.21
C GLY A 215 11.62 18.39 5.26
N VAL A 216 10.88 17.32 4.94
CA VAL A 216 11.27 16.33 3.93
C VAL A 216 10.33 16.41 2.75
N ASP A 217 10.88 16.57 1.55
CA ASP A 217 10.17 16.80 0.31
C ASP A 217 10.70 15.86 -0.77
N PRO A 218 9.84 15.17 -1.57
CA PRO A 218 10.33 14.27 -2.60
C PRO A 218 10.95 15.02 -3.78
N ASN A 219 11.88 14.39 -4.48
CA ASN A 219 12.31 14.85 -5.79
C ASN A 219 11.12 14.89 -6.74
N GLY A 220 11.02 15.93 -7.58
CA GLY A 220 9.85 16.21 -8.42
C GLY A 220 8.79 17.12 -7.79
N SER A 221 8.94 17.46 -6.50
CA SER A 221 8.13 18.47 -5.80
C SER A 221 8.86 19.79 -5.68
N ILE A 222 8.12 20.90 -5.42
CA ILE A 222 8.68 22.27 -5.32
C ILE A 222 8.53 22.90 -3.93
N LEU A 223 8.20 22.11 -2.89
CA LEU A 223 7.92 22.67 -1.56
C LEU A 223 9.19 23.10 -0.80
N ALA A 224 10.35 22.48 -1.09
CA ALA A 224 11.58 22.71 -0.38
C ALA A 224 12.19 24.11 -0.63
N LEU A 225 12.91 24.63 0.37
CA LEU A 225 13.75 25.81 0.28
C LEU A 225 15.21 25.48 0.70
N PRO A 226 16.22 26.16 0.14
CA PRO A 226 16.13 27.14 -0.95
C PRO A 226 15.69 26.50 -2.26
N GLU A 227 15.17 27.30 -3.19
CA GLU A 227 14.63 26.83 -4.48
C GLU A 227 15.62 26.01 -5.30
N ALA A 228 16.93 26.21 -5.09
CA ALA A 228 17.97 25.39 -5.71
C ALA A 228 17.84 23.89 -5.41
N LEU A 229 17.17 23.50 -4.33
CA LEU A 229 16.86 22.08 -4.02
C LEU A 229 15.84 21.47 -5.01
N ASN A 230 15.11 22.30 -5.74
CA ASN A 230 14.09 21.88 -6.71
C ASN A 230 14.61 21.94 -8.16
N ALA A 231 15.94 21.91 -8.35
CA ALA A 231 16.58 22.09 -9.68
C ALA A 231 16.21 20.99 -10.69
N GLU A 232 15.79 19.80 -10.23
CA GLU A 232 15.27 18.73 -11.12
C GLU A 232 13.91 19.06 -11.74
N GLY A 233 13.25 20.12 -11.23
CA GLY A 233 11.92 20.52 -11.68
C GLY A 233 10.80 19.58 -11.24
N ILE A 234 9.60 19.84 -11.77
CA ILE A 234 8.41 19.05 -11.47
C ILE A 234 8.42 17.77 -12.33
N HIS A 235 8.37 16.62 -11.66
CA HIS A 235 8.20 15.33 -12.31
C HIS A 235 7.45 14.34 -11.42
N SER A 236 6.99 13.22 -11.99
CA SER A 236 6.23 12.22 -11.26
C SER A 236 7.11 11.41 -10.30
N TYR A 237 6.57 11.08 -9.14
CA TYR A 237 7.12 10.18 -8.13
C TYR A 237 6.02 9.26 -7.60
N GLN A 238 6.40 8.18 -6.91
CA GLN A 238 5.49 7.11 -6.46
C GLN A 238 5.07 7.23 -4.99
N VAL A 239 5.84 7.94 -4.16
CA VAL A 239 5.47 8.17 -2.75
C VAL A 239 4.22 9.04 -2.70
N GLU A 240 3.22 8.55 -1.95
CA GLU A 240 1.93 9.25 -1.84
C GLU A 240 1.86 10.09 -0.56
N GLY A 241 1.09 11.19 -0.64
CA GLY A 241 0.73 12.03 0.52
C GLY A 241 1.74 13.13 0.86
N ILE A 242 2.84 13.22 0.12
CA ILE A 242 3.86 14.27 0.26
C ILE A 242 4.23 14.86 -1.10
N GLY A 243 4.75 16.08 -1.09
CA GLY A 243 5.15 16.82 -2.29
C GLY A 243 3.98 17.36 -3.09
N TYR A 244 4.20 18.51 -3.73
CA TYR A 244 3.25 19.13 -4.66
C TYR A 244 3.99 19.91 -5.76
N ASP A 245 3.27 20.19 -6.84
CA ASP A 245 3.65 21.05 -7.96
C ASP A 245 3.21 22.53 -7.77
N PHE A 246 2.67 22.85 -6.61
CA PHE A 246 2.34 24.20 -6.12
C PHE A 246 2.59 24.29 -4.62
N VAL A 247 2.68 25.50 -4.09
CA VAL A 247 2.86 25.74 -2.65
C VAL A 247 1.49 26.04 -2.03
N PRO A 248 0.97 25.15 -1.15
CA PRO A 248 -0.31 25.42 -0.47
C PRO A 248 -0.22 26.62 0.49
N ASP A 249 -1.32 27.37 0.62
CA ASP A 249 -1.39 28.56 1.50
C ASP A 249 -1.13 28.23 2.98
N VAL A 250 -1.50 27.02 3.41
CA VAL A 250 -1.27 26.56 4.80
C VAL A 250 0.19 26.15 5.08
N LEU A 251 1.05 26.12 4.06
CA LEU A 251 2.47 25.84 4.23
C LEU A 251 3.24 27.13 4.57
N ASP A 252 3.36 27.41 5.83
CA ASP A 252 4.24 28.47 6.29
C ASP A 252 5.68 27.97 6.47
N ARG A 253 6.50 28.22 5.43
CA ARG A 253 7.90 27.74 5.36
C ARG A 253 8.85 28.44 6.33
N GLN A 254 8.44 29.59 6.95
CA GLN A 254 9.29 30.31 7.91
C GLN A 254 9.60 29.51 9.18
N TYR A 255 8.75 28.52 9.51
CA TYR A 255 8.96 27.64 10.66
C TYR A 255 9.84 26.44 10.35
N VAL A 256 10.32 26.27 9.12
CA VAL A 256 11.18 25.14 8.69
C VAL A 256 12.62 25.63 8.51
N ASP A 257 13.52 25.11 9.34
CA ASP A 257 14.93 25.56 9.36
C ASP A 257 15.77 24.89 8.27
N LYS A 258 15.39 23.67 7.88
CA LYS A 258 16.12 22.89 6.88
C LYS A 258 15.18 22.01 6.07
N TRP A 259 15.51 21.85 4.80
CA TRP A 259 14.82 20.95 3.89
C TRP A 259 15.76 19.85 3.39
N ILE A 260 15.20 18.64 3.22
CA ILE A 260 15.91 17.47 2.70
C ILE A 260 15.06 16.85 1.60
N LYS A 261 15.68 16.66 0.43
CA LYS A 261 15.03 15.93 -0.68
C LYS A 261 15.26 14.44 -0.55
N THR A 262 14.27 13.66 -0.94
CA THR A 262 14.32 12.19 -0.95
C THR A 262 13.78 11.64 -2.25
N ASP A 263 14.23 10.45 -2.64
CA ASP A 263 13.68 9.73 -3.78
C ASP A 263 12.80 8.54 -3.36
N ASP A 264 12.06 8.00 -4.33
CA ASP A 264 11.12 6.89 -4.12
C ASP A 264 11.82 5.64 -3.61
N LYS A 265 12.94 5.25 -4.22
CA LYS A 265 13.64 4.00 -3.89
C LYS A 265 14.09 3.98 -2.44
N GLU A 266 14.79 5.01 -1.99
CA GLU A 266 15.25 5.09 -0.60
C GLU A 266 14.08 5.18 0.39
N SER A 267 13.02 5.90 0.02
CA SER A 267 11.82 6.06 0.84
C SER A 267 11.11 4.72 1.07
N PHE A 268 10.86 3.94 0.01
CA PHE A 268 10.19 2.65 0.14
C PHE A 268 11.07 1.60 0.81
N LEU A 269 12.37 1.57 0.54
CA LEU A 269 13.30 0.68 1.23
C LEU A 269 13.37 0.97 2.72
N MET A 270 13.39 2.26 3.11
CA MET A 270 13.37 2.67 4.51
C MET A 270 12.03 2.37 5.19
N ALA A 271 10.89 2.56 4.51
CA ALA A 271 9.58 2.15 5.04
C ALA A 271 9.54 0.65 5.34
N ARG A 272 10.03 -0.20 4.42
CA ARG A 272 10.19 -1.64 4.65
C ARG A 272 11.15 -1.96 5.81
N ARG A 273 12.22 -1.18 5.96
CA ARG A 273 13.17 -1.33 7.08
C ARG A 273 12.52 -0.98 8.41
N LEU A 274 11.73 0.10 8.50
CA LEU A 274 10.95 0.46 9.70
C LEU A 274 10.02 -0.68 10.12
N ILE A 275 9.33 -1.30 9.17
CA ILE A 275 8.45 -2.44 9.44
C ILE A 275 9.24 -3.63 9.95
N ARG A 276 10.32 -3.99 9.26
CA ARG A 276 11.09 -5.23 9.49
C ARG A 276 11.96 -5.13 10.75
N SER A 277 12.53 -3.96 11.02
CA SER A 277 13.49 -3.76 12.13
C SER A 277 12.84 -3.22 13.40
N GLU A 278 11.81 -2.37 13.28
CA GLU A 278 11.18 -1.70 14.44
C GLU A 278 9.72 -2.15 14.66
N GLY A 279 9.13 -2.96 13.76
CA GLY A 279 7.74 -3.40 13.86
C GLY A 279 6.70 -2.31 13.59
N LEU A 280 7.11 -1.17 13.02
CA LEU A 280 6.23 -0.03 12.76
C LEU A 280 5.54 -0.18 11.40
N LEU A 281 4.24 -0.49 11.41
CA LEU A 281 3.45 -0.75 10.21
C LEU A 281 3.03 0.56 9.51
N CYS A 282 3.99 1.28 8.96
CA CYS A 282 3.84 2.63 8.41
C CYS A 282 3.91 2.68 6.87
N GLY A 283 3.45 3.79 6.29
CA GLY A 283 3.40 4.02 4.84
C GLY A 283 4.72 4.49 4.22
N GLY A 284 4.73 4.68 2.89
CA GLY A 284 5.94 5.06 2.13
C GLY A 284 6.51 6.42 2.52
N SER A 285 5.66 7.41 2.77
CA SER A 285 6.08 8.75 3.21
C SER A 285 6.75 8.76 4.59
N CYS A 286 6.46 7.75 5.42
CA CYS A 286 7.16 7.55 6.69
C CYS A 286 8.61 7.13 6.46
N GLY A 287 8.87 6.35 5.40
CA GLY A 287 10.24 6.04 4.98
C GLY A 287 10.99 7.29 4.53
N ALA A 288 10.37 8.16 3.74
CA ALA A 288 10.95 9.45 3.35
C ALA A 288 11.29 10.29 4.60
N ALA A 289 10.34 10.43 5.54
CA ALA A 289 10.56 11.15 6.80
C ALA A 289 11.74 10.56 7.59
N MET A 290 11.85 9.24 7.68
CA MET A 290 12.94 8.56 8.39
C MET A 290 14.29 8.74 7.70
N VAL A 291 14.37 8.68 6.36
CA VAL A 291 15.59 9.01 5.62
C VAL A 291 16.05 10.43 5.93
N GLY A 292 15.12 11.39 5.89
CA GLY A 292 15.38 12.76 6.28
C GLY A 292 15.85 12.89 7.72
N ALA A 293 15.19 12.18 8.65
CA ALA A 293 15.55 12.18 10.06
C ALA A 293 16.97 11.64 10.30
N ILE A 294 17.34 10.52 9.67
CA ILE A 294 18.70 9.97 9.77
C ILE A 294 19.73 10.97 9.28
N ARG A 295 19.49 11.58 8.10
CA ARG A 295 20.40 12.58 7.52
C ARG A 295 20.56 13.82 8.41
N ALA A 296 19.45 14.30 8.98
CA ALA A 296 19.46 15.49 9.84
C ALA A 296 20.09 15.20 11.21
N ALA A 297 19.70 14.08 11.82
CA ALA A 297 20.10 13.71 13.19
C ALA A 297 21.60 13.39 13.34
N LYS A 298 22.35 13.20 12.25
CA LYS A 298 23.82 13.07 12.29
C LYS A 298 24.53 14.29 12.90
N SER A 299 23.87 15.45 12.95
CA SER A 299 24.40 16.65 13.59
C SER A 299 24.15 16.68 15.11
N LEU A 300 23.27 15.82 15.62
CA LEU A 300 22.90 15.77 17.03
C LEU A 300 23.86 14.86 17.82
N LYS A 301 24.03 15.20 19.10
CA LYS A 301 24.95 14.53 20.02
C LYS A 301 24.18 13.69 21.05
N LYS A 302 24.91 12.91 21.81
CA LYS A 302 24.39 12.14 22.95
C LYS A 302 23.65 13.05 23.93
N GLY A 303 22.44 12.62 24.32
CA GLY A 303 21.55 13.38 25.21
C GLY A 303 20.56 14.29 24.48
N GLN A 304 20.74 14.50 23.17
CA GLN A 304 19.78 15.20 22.31
C GLN A 304 18.74 14.26 21.75
N ARG A 305 17.59 14.80 21.33
CA ARG A 305 16.46 14.02 20.82
C ARG A 305 15.96 14.54 19.50
N CYS A 306 15.84 13.62 18.53
CA CYS A 306 15.17 13.84 17.26
C CYS A 306 13.80 13.13 17.25
N VAL A 307 12.75 13.89 16.97
CA VAL A 307 11.40 13.36 16.77
C VAL A 307 11.12 13.27 15.27
N VAL A 308 10.70 12.11 14.76
CA VAL A 308 10.22 11.92 13.39
C VAL A 308 8.74 11.61 13.38
N LEU A 309 7.98 12.27 12.50
CA LEU A 309 6.55 12.03 12.34
C LEU A 309 6.30 10.96 11.28
N LEU A 310 5.64 9.86 11.67
CA LEU A 310 5.21 8.78 10.80
C LEU A 310 3.73 8.93 10.48
N ALA A 311 3.44 9.41 9.27
CA ALA A 311 2.18 10.05 8.94
C ALA A 311 1.01 9.08 8.77
N ASP A 312 1.20 7.88 8.22
CA ASP A 312 0.11 6.98 7.89
C ASP A 312 0.46 5.49 7.94
N SER A 313 -0.56 4.65 7.79
CA SER A 313 -0.48 3.21 7.89
C SER A 313 -0.10 2.55 6.56
N ILE A 314 0.66 1.46 6.66
CA ILE A 314 0.94 0.51 5.59
C ILE A 314 -0.33 -0.05 4.91
N ARG A 315 -1.44 -0.14 5.66
CA ARG A 315 -2.71 -0.74 5.17
C ARG A 315 -3.26 -0.06 3.92
N ASN A 316 -2.85 1.18 3.67
CA ASN A 316 -3.23 1.93 2.47
C ASN A 316 -2.39 1.59 1.23
N TYR A 317 -1.42 0.64 1.32
CA TYR A 317 -0.41 0.39 0.28
C TYR A 317 -0.07 -1.10 0.10
N MET A 318 -0.99 -2.01 0.41
CA MET A 318 -0.77 -3.46 0.38
C MET A 318 -0.40 -3.98 -1.01
N THR A 319 -0.94 -3.37 -2.06
CA THR A 319 -0.67 -3.74 -3.46
C THR A 319 0.53 -2.99 -4.07
N LYS A 320 1.11 -2.02 -3.33
CA LYS A 320 2.27 -1.21 -3.77
C LYS A 320 3.57 -1.70 -3.11
N PHE A 321 4.22 -0.86 -2.33
CA PHE A 321 5.60 -1.13 -1.85
C PHE A 321 5.74 -2.33 -0.91
N LEU A 322 4.66 -2.95 -0.45
CA LEU A 322 4.71 -4.26 0.22
C LEU A 322 4.83 -5.42 -0.75
N ASN A 323 4.32 -5.26 -1.96
CA ASN A 323 4.37 -6.27 -3.00
C ASN A 323 5.76 -6.26 -3.66
N ASP A 324 6.48 -7.39 -3.59
CA ASP A 324 7.83 -7.52 -4.16
C ASP A 324 7.83 -7.36 -5.67
N GLU A 325 6.80 -7.83 -6.37
CA GLU A 325 6.71 -7.68 -7.83
C GLU A 325 6.52 -6.20 -8.23
N TRP A 326 5.74 -5.46 -7.43
CA TRP A 326 5.62 -4.03 -7.64
C TRP A 326 6.97 -3.32 -7.42
N MET A 327 7.69 -3.64 -6.34
CA MET A 327 9.01 -3.07 -6.07
C MET A 327 10.02 -3.37 -7.19
N LYS A 328 10.01 -4.60 -7.70
CA LYS A 328 10.84 -5.00 -8.85
C LYS A 328 10.47 -4.25 -10.12
N LYS A 329 9.18 -4.18 -10.44
CA LYS A 329 8.67 -3.46 -11.62
C LYS A 329 9.09 -1.99 -11.61
N MET A 330 9.12 -1.37 -10.43
CA MET A 330 9.53 0.03 -10.25
C MET A 330 11.06 0.21 -10.13
N GLY A 331 11.83 -0.87 -10.03
CA GLY A 331 13.29 -0.79 -9.83
C GLY A 331 13.70 -0.44 -8.39
N PHE A 332 12.78 -0.53 -7.43
CA PHE A 332 13.00 -0.17 -6.02
C PHE A 332 13.50 -1.36 -5.18
N ILE A 333 14.46 -2.12 -5.70
CA ILE A 333 15.10 -3.22 -4.98
C ILE A 333 16.47 -2.81 -4.47
N ASP A 334 16.86 -3.33 -3.31
CA ASP A 334 18.21 -3.12 -2.77
C ASP A 334 19.26 -3.98 -3.50
N ASP A 335 20.53 -3.62 -3.33
CA ASP A 335 21.63 -4.31 -4.02
C ASP A 335 21.79 -5.77 -3.58
N LYS A 336 21.39 -6.11 -2.34
CA LYS A 336 21.40 -7.48 -1.85
C LYS A 336 20.36 -8.32 -2.56
N THR A 337 19.12 -7.83 -2.62
CA THR A 337 18.02 -8.49 -3.35
C THR A 337 18.36 -8.63 -4.82
N LYS A 338 18.97 -7.59 -5.43
CA LYS A 338 19.41 -7.65 -6.82
C LYS A 338 20.44 -8.75 -7.07
N LYS A 339 21.46 -8.86 -6.21
CA LYS A 339 22.46 -9.92 -6.29
C LYS A 339 21.86 -11.32 -6.08
N GLU A 340 20.93 -11.44 -5.12
CA GLU A 340 20.23 -12.71 -4.89
C GLU A 340 19.41 -13.14 -6.11
N GLU A 341 18.75 -12.19 -6.78
CA GLU A 341 18.03 -12.47 -8.02
C GLU A 341 18.95 -12.82 -9.19
N GLU A 342 20.05 -12.11 -9.35
CA GLU A 342 21.06 -12.44 -10.35
C GLU A 342 21.62 -13.84 -10.10
N THR A 343 21.88 -14.21 -8.86
CA THR A 343 22.33 -15.55 -8.48
C THR A 343 21.28 -16.61 -8.79
N LYS A 344 20.00 -16.34 -8.47
CA LYS A 344 18.89 -17.23 -8.83
C LYS A 344 18.76 -17.40 -10.33
N LYS A 345 18.85 -16.30 -11.12
CA LYS A 345 18.85 -16.37 -12.58
C LYS A 345 19.98 -17.23 -13.12
N LEU A 346 21.19 -17.08 -12.57
CA LEU A 346 22.35 -17.90 -12.92
C LEU A 346 22.13 -19.39 -12.58
N GLN A 347 21.51 -19.70 -11.46
CA GLN A 347 21.17 -21.06 -11.05
C GLN A 347 20.26 -21.75 -12.07
N TRP A 348 19.26 -21.06 -12.58
CA TRP A 348 18.37 -21.61 -13.62
C TRP A 348 18.95 -21.50 -15.03
N GLY A 349 19.92 -20.61 -15.27
CA GLY A 349 20.64 -20.44 -16.54
C GLY A 349 19.74 -20.08 -17.72
N GLY A 350 18.62 -19.41 -17.45
CA GLY A 350 17.63 -19.05 -18.48
C GLY A 350 16.80 -20.24 -19.00
N ALA A 351 16.87 -21.40 -18.33
CA ALA A 351 16.14 -22.61 -18.75
C ALA A 351 14.61 -22.39 -18.63
N THR A 352 13.90 -23.04 -19.54
CA THR A 352 12.45 -23.04 -19.65
C THR A 352 11.89 -24.43 -19.41
N ILE A 353 10.57 -24.58 -19.36
CA ILE A 353 9.91 -25.89 -19.26
C ILE A 353 10.35 -26.85 -20.39
N ARG A 354 10.66 -26.33 -21.56
CA ARG A 354 11.17 -27.12 -22.69
C ARG A 354 12.41 -27.92 -22.33
N ASP A 355 13.29 -27.33 -21.51
CA ASP A 355 14.57 -27.93 -21.10
C ASP A 355 14.39 -29.06 -20.06
N LEU A 356 13.18 -29.23 -19.51
CA LEU A 356 12.88 -30.35 -18.60
C LEU A 356 12.67 -31.67 -19.35
N GLY A 357 12.33 -31.64 -20.65
CA GLY A 357 12.06 -32.83 -21.44
C GLY A 357 10.86 -33.64 -20.91
N LEU A 358 9.79 -32.94 -20.47
CA LEU A 358 8.63 -33.56 -19.88
C LEU A 358 7.91 -34.52 -20.86
N GLN A 359 7.32 -35.59 -20.30
CA GLN A 359 6.46 -36.49 -21.05
C GLN A 359 5.10 -35.84 -21.31
N PRO A 360 4.41 -36.24 -22.39
CA PRO A 360 3.03 -35.82 -22.65
C PRO A 360 2.11 -36.07 -21.45
N ALA A 361 1.20 -35.14 -21.18
CA ALA A 361 0.26 -35.29 -20.09
C ALA A 361 -0.63 -36.53 -20.24
N ILE A 362 -0.83 -37.27 -19.16
CA ILE A 362 -1.90 -38.26 -19.09
C ILE A 362 -3.20 -37.51 -18.78
N THR A 363 -4.17 -37.66 -19.65
CA THR A 363 -5.46 -36.95 -19.62
C THR A 363 -6.62 -37.92 -19.58
N VAL A 364 -7.80 -37.44 -19.22
CA VAL A 364 -9.06 -38.19 -19.36
C VAL A 364 -10.10 -37.35 -20.13
N PRO A 365 -10.85 -37.95 -21.07
CA PRO A 365 -12.00 -37.30 -21.66
C PRO A 365 -13.05 -36.92 -20.59
N GLN A 366 -13.78 -35.84 -20.82
CA GLN A 366 -14.83 -35.36 -19.88
C GLN A 366 -15.94 -36.39 -19.64
N THR A 367 -16.13 -37.37 -20.53
CA THR A 367 -17.08 -38.47 -20.46
C THR A 367 -16.57 -39.69 -19.68
N THR A 368 -15.33 -39.68 -19.22
CA THR A 368 -14.76 -40.75 -18.39
C THR A 368 -15.52 -40.82 -17.07
N SER A 369 -15.84 -42.02 -16.54
CA SER A 369 -16.48 -42.14 -15.24
C SER A 369 -15.55 -41.67 -14.11
N VAL A 370 -16.12 -41.09 -13.05
CA VAL A 370 -15.40 -40.71 -11.83
C VAL A 370 -14.59 -41.88 -11.29
N LYS A 371 -15.19 -43.10 -11.29
CA LYS A 371 -14.51 -44.34 -10.86
C LYS A 371 -13.22 -44.58 -11.64
N ALA A 372 -13.29 -44.57 -12.98
CA ALA A 372 -12.14 -44.85 -13.85
C ALA A 372 -11.04 -43.76 -13.69
N ALA A 373 -11.41 -42.51 -13.50
CA ALA A 373 -10.48 -41.45 -13.25
C ALA A 373 -9.74 -41.60 -11.91
N ILE A 374 -10.43 -42.02 -10.85
CA ILE A 374 -9.85 -42.30 -9.54
C ILE A 374 -8.90 -43.51 -9.65
N GLU A 375 -9.30 -44.59 -10.29
CA GLU A 375 -8.47 -45.78 -10.50
C GLU A 375 -7.17 -45.44 -11.27
N LEU A 376 -7.30 -44.62 -12.31
CA LEU A 376 -6.14 -44.11 -13.07
C LEU A 376 -5.19 -43.27 -12.19
N MET A 377 -5.72 -42.33 -11.40
CA MET A 377 -4.92 -41.52 -10.48
C MET A 377 -4.21 -42.40 -9.46
N GLN A 378 -4.88 -43.36 -8.86
CA GLN A 378 -4.28 -44.30 -7.89
C GLN A 378 -3.18 -45.17 -8.52
N SER A 379 -3.44 -45.73 -9.71
CA SER A 379 -2.48 -46.59 -10.40
C SER A 379 -1.20 -45.89 -10.82
N LYS A 380 -1.26 -44.58 -11.07
CA LYS A 380 -0.15 -43.73 -11.50
C LYS A 380 0.46 -42.89 -10.36
N GLY A 381 -0.13 -42.92 -9.18
CA GLY A 381 0.29 -42.07 -8.06
C GLY A 381 0.04 -40.57 -8.30
N PHE A 382 -1.00 -40.22 -9.06
CA PHE A 382 -1.37 -38.85 -9.36
C PHE A 382 -2.45 -38.37 -8.39
N ASP A 383 -2.43 -37.11 -8.03
CA ASP A 383 -3.47 -36.44 -7.23
C ASP A 383 -4.45 -35.63 -8.10
N GLN A 384 -4.15 -35.50 -9.40
CA GLN A 384 -4.96 -34.76 -10.37
C GLN A 384 -4.74 -35.22 -11.81
N LEU A 385 -5.74 -34.97 -12.66
CA LEU A 385 -5.70 -35.24 -14.10
C LEU A 385 -6.31 -34.08 -14.88
N PRO A 386 -5.63 -33.61 -15.95
CA PRO A 386 -6.25 -32.73 -16.93
C PRO A 386 -7.42 -33.44 -17.62
N VAL A 387 -8.52 -32.72 -17.82
CA VAL A 387 -9.72 -33.23 -18.51
C VAL A 387 -9.79 -32.59 -19.89
N THR A 388 -9.95 -33.42 -20.90
CA THR A 388 -10.02 -32.99 -22.29
C THR A 388 -11.43 -33.13 -22.87
N SER A 389 -11.68 -32.41 -23.97
CA SER A 389 -12.92 -32.55 -24.72
C SER A 389 -13.09 -33.97 -25.25
N SER A 390 -14.31 -34.44 -25.35
CA SER A 390 -14.62 -35.74 -26.01
C SER A 390 -14.44 -35.69 -27.52
N SER A 391 -14.45 -34.49 -28.13
CA SER A 391 -14.26 -34.29 -29.60
C SER A 391 -12.81 -34.06 -29.96
N ASP A 392 -11.96 -33.57 -29.05
CA ASP A 392 -10.53 -33.38 -29.26
C ASP A 392 -9.75 -33.76 -27.99
N SER A 393 -8.95 -34.80 -28.08
CA SER A 393 -8.15 -35.34 -26.97
C SER A 393 -7.04 -34.42 -26.46
N ARG A 394 -6.78 -33.27 -27.09
CA ARG A 394 -5.84 -32.23 -26.65
C ARG A 394 -6.51 -30.98 -26.12
N SER A 395 -7.76 -30.70 -26.50
CA SER A 395 -8.49 -29.52 -26.05
C SER A 395 -8.78 -29.63 -24.55
N LEU A 396 -8.12 -28.76 -23.75
CA LEU A 396 -8.22 -28.74 -22.29
C LEU A 396 -9.49 -28.04 -21.85
N VAL A 397 -10.40 -28.78 -21.18
CA VAL A 397 -11.68 -28.25 -20.71
C VAL A 397 -11.76 -28.12 -19.20
N GLY A 398 -10.89 -28.81 -18.44
CA GLY A 398 -10.93 -28.76 -17.00
C GLY A 398 -9.83 -29.55 -16.31
N LEU A 399 -9.95 -29.63 -15.00
CA LEU A 399 -9.06 -30.37 -14.11
C LEU A 399 -9.88 -31.13 -13.09
N VAL A 400 -9.54 -32.41 -12.88
CA VAL A 400 -10.10 -33.21 -11.79
C VAL A 400 -8.99 -33.51 -10.77
N THR A 401 -9.31 -33.36 -9.48
CA THR A 401 -8.40 -33.67 -8.37
C THR A 401 -9.02 -34.66 -7.40
N LEU A 402 -8.20 -35.48 -6.74
CA LEU A 402 -8.69 -36.43 -5.72
C LEU A 402 -9.46 -35.71 -4.60
N GLY A 403 -8.94 -34.59 -4.10
CA GLY A 403 -9.61 -33.80 -3.06
C GLY A 403 -10.93 -33.18 -3.53
N GLY A 404 -10.99 -32.70 -4.77
CA GLY A 404 -12.21 -32.16 -5.37
C GLY A 404 -13.28 -33.21 -5.57
N LEU A 405 -12.91 -34.37 -6.06
CA LEU A 405 -13.83 -35.52 -6.20
C LEU A 405 -14.34 -35.99 -4.84
N LEU A 406 -13.46 -36.17 -3.84
CA LEU A 406 -13.84 -36.56 -2.50
C LEU A 406 -14.88 -35.59 -1.90
N ALA A 407 -14.66 -34.28 -2.00
CA ALA A 407 -15.61 -33.29 -1.49
C ALA A 407 -16.98 -33.35 -2.18
N LYS A 408 -17.00 -33.56 -3.50
CA LYS A 408 -18.26 -33.67 -4.25
C LYS A 408 -18.99 -34.98 -4.01
N LEU A 409 -18.27 -36.09 -3.91
CA LEU A 409 -18.84 -37.37 -3.56
C LEU A 409 -19.43 -37.39 -2.13
N ALA A 410 -18.67 -36.86 -1.16
CA ALA A 410 -19.10 -36.76 0.24
C ALA A 410 -20.34 -35.85 0.42
N SER A 411 -20.47 -34.81 -0.38
CA SER A 411 -21.62 -33.88 -0.35
C SER A 411 -22.79 -34.33 -1.23
N GLY A 412 -22.72 -35.48 -1.91
CA GLY A 412 -23.76 -36.00 -2.80
C GLY A 412 -23.91 -35.18 -4.11
N ARG A 413 -23.01 -34.26 -4.40
CA ARG A 413 -23.01 -33.43 -5.64
C ARG A 413 -22.48 -34.16 -6.87
N ALA A 414 -21.87 -35.32 -6.69
CA ALA A 414 -21.49 -36.24 -7.74
C ALA A 414 -21.57 -37.67 -7.22
N LYS A 415 -21.72 -38.64 -8.14
CA LYS A 415 -21.70 -40.06 -7.85
C LYS A 415 -20.48 -40.71 -8.50
N ILE A 416 -20.04 -41.85 -8.00
CA ILE A 416 -18.87 -42.56 -8.53
C ILE A 416 -19.09 -43.06 -9.97
N THR A 417 -20.37 -43.22 -10.36
CA THR A 417 -20.80 -43.64 -11.71
C THR A 417 -20.95 -42.48 -12.69
N ASP A 418 -20.93 -41.23 -12.20
CA ASP A 418 -21.06 -40.04 -13.05
C ASP A 418 -19.83 -39.85 -13.89
N GLU A 419 -19.96 -39.08 -14.97
CA GLU A 419 -18.84 -38.62 -15.77
C GLU A 419 -18.02 -37.57 -15.03
N VAL A 420 -16.71 -37.50 -15.27
CA VAL A 420 -15.79 -36.56 -14.56
C VAL A 420 -16.16 -35.09 -14.78
N GLN A 421 -16.88 -34.74 -15.86
CA GLN A 421 -17.40 -33.39 -16.08
C GLN A 421 -18.32 -32.91 -14.94
N ALA A 422 -19.02 -33.79 -14.22
CA ALA A 422 -19.79 -33.42 -13.05
C ALA A 422 -18.92 -33.09 -11.83
N GLY A 423 -17.70 -33.63 -11.79
CA GLY A 423 -16.74 -33.52 -10.69
C GLY A 423 -15.57 -32.55 -10.92
N MET A 424 -15.30 -32.13 -12.15
CA MET A 424 -14.12 -31.34 -12.49
C MET A 424 -14.25 -29.85 -12.14
N TYR A 425 -13.12 -29.17 -12.09
CA TYR A 425 -13.02 -27.72 -12.19
C TYR A 425 -12.98 -27.35 -13.67
N VAL A 426 -13.87 -26.46 -14.09
CA VAL A 426 -13.96 -26.03 -15.50
C VAL A 426 -13.08 -24.82 -15.71
N PHE A 427 -12.23 -24.84 -16.74
CA PHE A 427 -11.49 -23.69 -17.21
C PHE A 427 -12.39 -22.81 -18.08
N ASN A 428 -12.88 -21.71 -17.53
CA ASN A 428 -13.70 -20.74 -18.27
C ASN A 428 -12.96 -19.40 -18.36
N LYS A 429 -13.37 -18.56 -19.35
CA LYS A 429 -12.75 -17.25 -19.60
C LYS A 429 -12.88 -16.24 -18.41
N ILE A 430 -13.66 -16.58 -17.39
CA ILE A 430 -13.94 -15.72 -16.24
C ILE A 430 -12.92 -15.95 -15.11
N THR A 431 -12.40 -17.18 -14.96
CA THR A 431 -11.40 -17.51 -13.95
C THR A 431 -10.01 -17.11 -14.47
N LYS A 432 -9.40 -16.08 -13.89
CA LYS A 432 -8.00 -15.74 -14.17
C LYS A 432 -7.10 -16.85 -13.64
N PHE A 433 -6.49 -17.61 -14.53
CA PHE A 433 -5.41 -18.53 -14.19
C PHE A 433 -4.13 -18.09 -14.92
N SER A 434 -2.98 -18.38 -14.29
CA SER A 434 -1.68 -18.10 -14.91
C SER A 434 -1.40 -19.17 -15.96
N GLU A 435 -1.31 -18.77 -17.21
CA GLU A 435 -0.98 -19.67 -18.32
C GLU A 435 0.49 -20.09 -18.20
N VAL A 436 0.75 -21.38 -18.24
CA VAL A 436 2.07 -21.99 -18.22
C VAL A 436 2.32 -22.69 -19.56
N THR A 437 3.35 -22.24 -20.29
CA THR A 437 3.71 -22.78 -21.60
C THR A 437 5.09 -23.41 -21.57
N VAL A 438 5.46 -24.13 -22.61
CA VAL A 438 6.81 -24.71 -22.76
C VAL A 438 7.93 -23.66 -22.72
N ASN A 439 7.63 -22.41 -22.99
CA ASN A 439 8.57 -21.29 -22.94
C ASN A 439 8.59 -20.56 -21.57
N THR A 440 7.78 -21.00 -20.62
CA THR A 440 7.77 -20.40 -19.26
C THR A 440 9.11 -20.67 -18.57
N PRO A 441 9.79 -19.62 -18.05
CA PRO A 441 11.06 -19.77 -17.34
C PRO A 441 10.91 -20.62 -16.07
N LEU A 442 11.87 -21.53 -15.82
CA LEU A 442 11.86 -22.38 -14.61
C LEU A 442 11.95 -21.56 -13.31
N GLU A 443 12.60 -20.40 -13.35
CA GLU A 443 12.64 -19.45 -12.24
C GLU A 443 11.22 -19.01 -11.81
N SER A 444 10.35 -18.70 -12.79
CA SER A 444 8.96 -18.31 -12.53
C SER A 444 8.15 -19.45 -11.93
N LEU A 445 8.39 -20.69 -12.36
CA LEU A 445 7.76 -21.88 -11.81
C LEU A 445 8.19 -22.19 -10.39
N SER A 446 9.47 -21.96 -10.05
CA SER A 446 9.96 -22.13 -8.67
C SER A 446 9.10 -21.36 -7.68
N LYS A 447 8.78 -20.12 -7.99
CA LYS A 447 7.91 -19.25 -7.17
C LYS A 447 6.44 -19.73 -7.18
N PHE A 448 5.92 -20.12 -8.33
CA PHE A 448 4.57 -20.68 -8.45
C PHE A 448 4.40 -21.92 -7.56
N PHE A 449 5.41 -22.75 -7.46
CA PHE A 449 5.39 -23.97 -6.66
C PHE A 449 5.58 -23.76 -5.13
N GLU A 450 5.78 -22.55 -4.65
CA GLU A 450 5.70 -22.27 -3.21
C GLU A 450 4.29 -22.57 -2.66
N SER A 451 3.26 -22.26 -3.46
CA SER A 451 1.85 -22.45 -3.08
C SER A 451 1.09 -23.52 -3.87
N ASN A 452 1.69 -24.09 -4.92
CA ASN A 452 1.07 -25.09 -5.77
C ASN A 452 1.92 -26.38 -5.86
N SER A 453 1.29 -27.53 -6.10
CA SER A 453 1.99 -28.82 -6.24
C SER A 453 2.43 -29.12 -7.67
N SER A 454 1.66 -28.64 -8.64
CA SER A 454 1.87 -28.91 -10.07
C SER A 454 1.24 -27.83 -10.94
N ALA A 455 1.63 -27.78 -12.21
CA ALA A 455 1.03 -26.92 -13.23
C ALA A 455 0.78 -27.69 -14.52
N ILE A 456 -0.35 -27.37 -15.19
CA ILE A 456 -0.62 -27.89 -16.54
C ILE A 456 0.11 -27.00 -17.53
N VAL A 457 0.97 -27.59 -18.35
CA VAL A 457 1.63 -26.92 -19.45
C VAL A 457 0.70 -26.95 -20.65
N THR A 458 0.40 -25.78 -21.19
CA THR A 458 -0.55 -25.60 -22.28
C THR A 458 0.11 -24.99 -23.51
N ASP A 459 -0.52 -25.19 -24.65
CA ASP A 459 -0.27 -24.48 -25.91
C ASP A 459 -1.62 -24.02 -26.46
N LYS A 460 -1.61 -23.20 -27.51
CA LYS A 460 -2.82 -22.74 -28.20
C LYS A 460 -2.94 -23.38 -29.56
N SER A 461 -4.15 -23.87 -29.86
CA SER A 461 -4.51 -24.26 -31.21
C SER A 461 -4.56 -23.04 -32.14
N PRO A 462 -4.58 -23.24 -33.48
CA PRO A 462 -4.78 -22.15 -34.44
C PRO A 462 -6.05 -21.33 -34.18
N ASP A 463 -7.09 -21.96 -33.60
CA ASP A 463 -8.37 -21.34 -33.25
C ASP A 463 -8.35 -20.68 -31.85
N GLY A 464 -7.19 -20.69 -31.15
CA GLY A 464 -7.01 -20.06 -29.86
C GLY A 464 -7.47 -20.89 -28.66
N GLU A 465 -7.86 -22.14 -28.84
CA GLU A 465 -8.23 -23.05 -27.75
C GLU A 465 -6.99 -23.58 -27.01
N LEU A 466 -7.11 -23.75 -25.67
CA LEU A 466 -6.05 -24.31 -24.86
C LEU A 466 -5.89 -25.80 -25.13
N GLN A 467 -4.68 -26.20 -25.47
CA GLN A 467 -4.28 -27.60 -25.64
C GLN A 467 -3.35 -28.01 -24.50
N VAL A 468 -3.58 -29.17 -23.91
CA VAL A 468 -2.71 -29.73 -22.89
C VAL A 468 -1.45 -30.34 -23.56
N VAL A 469 -0.28 -30.01 -23.05
CA VAL A 469 1.01 -30.53 -23.52
C VAL A 469 1.59 -31.49 -22.51
N SER A 470 1.82 -31.05 -21.29
CA SER A 470 2.39 -31.83 -20.20
C SER A 470 1.90 -31.34 -18.85
N VAL A 471 2.30 -32.03 -17.77
CA VAL A 471 2.16 -31.57 -16.40
C VAL A 471 3.55 -31.45 -15.81
N VAL A 472 3.84 -30.33 -15.17
CA VAL A 472 5.11 -30.07 -14.48
C VAL A 472 4.88 -30.02 -12.98
N THR A 473 5.81 -30.59 -12.21
CA THR A 473 5.75 -30.70 -10.76
C THR A 473 7.01 -30.15 -10.09
N LYS A 474 6.99 -30.03 -8.76
CA LYS A 474 8.19 -29.69 -7.97
C LYS A 474 9.35 -30.66 -8.19
N VAL A 475 9.02 -31.95 -8.41
CA VAL A 475 10.04 -33.01 -8.61
C VAL A 475 10.80 -32.78 -9.92
N ASP A 476 10.13 -32.35 -10.97
CA ASP A 476 10.77 -32.06 -12.26
C ASP A 476 11.80 -30.92 -12.14
N LEU A 477 11.44 -29.86 -11.40
CA LEU A 477 12.35 -28.74 -11.13
C LEU A 477 13.55 -29.19 -10.30
N LEU A 478 13.31 -29.95 -9.23
CA LEU A 478 14.40 -30.50 -8.42
C LEU A 478 15.32 -31.43 -9.22
N GLY A 479 14.75 -32.29 -10.07
CA GLY A 479 15.49 -33.15 -10.99
C GLY A 479 16.39 -32.38 -11.94
N PHE A 480 15.91 -31.22 -12.45
CA PHE A 480 16.71 -30.32 -13.29
C PHE A 480 17.92 -29.75 -12.52
N LEU A 481 17.69 -29.23 -11.30
CA LEU A 481 18.75 -28.65 -10.48
C LEU A 481 19.84 -29.72 -10.11
N VAL A 482 19.42 -30.94 -9.75
CA VAL A 482 20.33 -32.04 -9.44
C VAL A 482 21.21 -32.38 -10.65
N LYS A 483 20.65 -32.45 -11.86
CA LYS A 483 21.41 -32.74 -13.09
C LYS A 483 22.41 -31.62 -13.45
N LYS A 484 22.09 -30.36 -13.07
CA LYS A 484 22.94 -29.21 -13.40
C LYS A 484 24.07 -28.96 -12.38
N THR A 485 23.93 -29.49 -11.17
CA THR A 485 24.98 -29.36 -10.13
C THR A 485 26.04 -30.45 -10.35
N PRO A 486 27.29 -30.09 -10.70
CA PRO A 486 28.37 -31.10 -10.77
C PRO A 486 28.53 -31.75 -9.40
N VAL A 487 28.54 -33.08 -9.35
CA VAL A 487 28.93 -33.82 -8.17
C VAL A 487 30.44 -33.63 -8.02
N HIS A 488 30.87 -32.88 -7.02
CA HIS A 488 32.25 -32.73 -6.62
C HIS A 488 32.66 -33.89 -5.72
#